data_e5216204b9f2a7587c5a03e120d6a9f8
#
_entry.id   e5216204b9f2a7587c5a03e120d6a9f8
#
_cell.length_a   1.000
_cell.length_b   1.000
_cell.length_c   1.000
_cell.angle_alpha   90.00
_cell.angle_beta   90.00
_cell.angle_gamma   90.00
#
_symmetry.space_group_name_H-M   'P 1'
#
loop_
_entity.id
_entity.type
_entity.pdbx_description
1 polymer ?
#
loop_
_entity_poly.entity_id
_entity_poly.type
_entity_poly.pdbx_seq_one_letter_code
_entity_poly.pdbx_strand_id
1 'polypeptide(L)'
;YFGARYYTSDLSIWLSVDPMADKYPSMSPYSYCANNPIKLIDPNGEDWYESDDGKTLEFVYGESGQRAGYTNIGQQLSLKYRQKLKNGDYSTLTISANLSESEFVSQYNSDGKRIMECADAAKIMCAKRGGKKKTSSANDITVSNHNEKGRATTAKKSNFIAGLDKTVQSLLKGIPVMAGMDYKDGSPNADGVTDHYVVITSVTFNLSKSESGNLIYTGGNLQYANPGRVIAKDGIDPSNKFTFSTKDYKATNGHRVLTSLRVL
;
A
#
# COMPACT_ATOMS: atom_id res chain seq x y z
N TYR A 1 -8.42 -13.45 -20.40
CA TYR A 1 -7.11 -13.16 -20.98
C TYR A 1 -6.35 -12.19 -20.09
N PHE A 2 -5.11 -12.53 -19.75
CA PHE A 2 -4.24 -11.77 -18.84
C PHE A 2 -2.93 -11.36 -19.54
N GLY A 3 -3.00 -10.86 -20.77
CA GLY A 3 -1.84 -10.38 -21.53
C GLY A 3 -1.00 -11.46 -22.21
N ALA A 4 -0.55 -12.48 -21.49
CA ALA A 4 0.27 -13.58 -22.05
C ALA A 4 -0.47 -14.90 -22.17
N ARG A 5 -1.51 -15.15 -21.37
CA ARG A 5 -2.21 -16.44 -21.28
C ARG A 5 -3.72 -16.28 -21.08
N TYR A 6 -4.48 -17.30 -21.48
CA TYR A 6 -5.91 -17.44 -21.16
C TYR A 6 -6.08 -18.28 -19.89
N TYR A 7 -6.89 -17.77 -18.97
CA TYR A 7 -7.26 -18.41 -17.73
C TYR A 7 -8.68 -18.96 -17.82
N THR A 8 -8.91 -20.17 -17.29
CA THR A 8 -10.25 -20.71 -17.09
C THR A 8 -10.61 -20.72 -15.62
N SER A 9 -11.66 -19.97 -15.29
CA SER A 9 -12.17 -19.88 -13.90
C SER A 9 -12.71 -21.21 -13.38
N ASP A 10 -13.31 -22.02 -14.26
CA ASP A 10 -13.97 -23.26 -13.90
C ASP A 10 -12.99 -24.34 -13.45
N LEU A 11 -11.77 -24.30 -13.98
CA LEU A 11 -10.71 -25.24 -13.65
C LEU A 11 -9.59 -24.60 -12.81
N SER A 12 -9.63 -23.28 -12.61
CA SER A 12 -8.62 -22.52 -11.90
C SER A 12 -7.18 -22.73 -12.40
N ILE A 13 -7.02 -22.86 -13.74
CA ILE A 13 -5.74 -23.11 -14.41
C ILE A 13 -5.57 -22.22 -15.64
N TRP A 14 -4.30 -22.07 -16.09
CA TRP A 14 -3.97 -21.53 -17.38
C TRP A 14 -4.24 -22.53 -18.51
N LEU A 15 -4.70 -22.06 -19.68
CA LEU A 15 -4.95 -22.92 -20.85
C LEU A 15 -3.68 -23.16 -21.69
N SER A 16 -2.56 -22.52 -21.36
CA SER A 16 -1.27 -22.72 -22.03
C SER A 16 -0.14 -22.82 -21.01
N VAL A 17 0.96 -23.45 -21.43
CA VAL A 17 2.18 -23.58 -20.64
C VAL A 17 2.72 -22.20 -20.26
N ASP A 18 3.23 -22.06 -19.04
CA ASP A 18 3.93 -20.87 -18.59
C ASP A 18 5.22 -20.68 -19.43
N PRO A 19 5.40 -19.52 -20.08
CA PRO A 19 6.67 -19.23 -20.75
C PRO A 19 7.90 -19.28 -19.83
N MET A 20 7.68 -19.20 -18.50
CA MET A 20 8.73 -19.28 -17.49
C MET A 20 8.78 -20.63 -16.76
N ALA A 21 8.07 -21.66 -17.27
CA ALA A 21 7.98 -22.98 -16.63
C ALA A 21 9.35 -23.61 -16.30
N ASP A 22 10.35 -23.40 -17.16
CA ASP A 22 11.69 -23.94 -16.97
C ASP A 22 12.40 -23.37 -15.72
N LYS A 23 11.99 -22.20 -15.26
CA LYS A 23 12.52 -21.59 -14.03
C LYS A 23 11.89 -22.17 -12.75
N TYR A 24 10.81 -22.91 -12.87
CA TYR A 24 10.03 -23.42 -11.75
C TYR A 24 9.68 -24.91 -11.94
N PRO A 25 10.68 -25.81 -12.05
CA PRO A 25 10.47 -27.22 -12.40
C PRO A 25 9.65 -28.01 -11.37
N SER A 26 9.44 -27.46 -10.17
CA SER A 26 8.63 -28.06 -9.11
C SER A 26 7.15 -27.64 -9.12
N MET A 27 6.76 -26.77 -10.06
CA MET A 27 5.36 -26.31 -10.18
C MET A 27 4.77 -26.74 -11.53
N SER A 28 3.46 -27.04 -11.54
CA SER A 28 2.77 -27.28 -12.80
C SER A 28 2.82 -26.01 -13.68
N PRO A 29 3.21 -26.13 -14.95
CA PRO A 29 3.25 -25.02 -15.88
C PRO A 29 1.86 -24.41 -16.17
N TYR A 30 0.80 -25.06 -15.71
CA TYR A 30 -0.60 -24.62 -15.87
C TYR A 30 -1.19 -24.03 -14.59
N SER A 31 -0.46 -24.03 -13.46
CA SER A 31 -1.01 -23.54 -12.19
C SER A 31 -1.20 -22.02 -12.21
N TYR A 32 -2.39 -21.56 -11.83
CA TYR A 32 -2.68 -20.15 -11.58
C TYR A 32 -2.43 -19.81 -10.12
N CYS A 33 -1.64 -18.77 -9.86
CA CYS A 33 -1.30 -18.33 -8.50
C CYS A 33 -0.91 -19.49 -7.57
N ALA A 34 -0.14 -20.46 -8.06
CA ALA A 34 0.25 -21.67 -7.35
C ALA A 34 -0.92 -22.38 -6.65
N ASN A 35 -2.09 -22.42 -7.31
CA ASN A 35 -3.36 -22.99 -6.82
C ASN A 35 -3.94 -22.27 -5.58
N ASN A 36 -3.62 -21.01 -5.35
CA ASN A 36 -4.19 -20.22 -4.26
C ASN A 36 -4.56 -18.79 -4.69
N PRO A 37 -5.52 -18.61 -5.64
CA PRO A 37 -5.88 -17.31 -6.21
C PRO A 37 -6.59 -16.36 -5.23
N ILE A 38 -7.03 -16.88 -4.07
CA ILE A 38 -7.67 -16.05 -3.04
C ILE A 38 -6.64 -15.29 -2.20
N LYS A 39 -5.39 -15.81 -2.12
CA LYS A 39 -4.33 -15.25 -1.28
C LYS A 39 -3.13 -14.70 -2.06
N LEU A 40 -3.04 -15.02 -3.34
CA LEU A 40 -1.90 -14.66 -4.17
C LEU A 40 -2.40 -13.99 -5.44
N ILE A 41 -2.20 -12.71 -5.53
CA ILE A 41 -2.30 -11.97 -6.78
C ILE A 41 -0.87 -11.88 -7.31
N ASP A 42 -0.67 -12.25 -8.59
CA ASP A 42 0.56 -11.90 -9.31
C ASP A 42 0.32 -10.52 -9.98
N PRO A 43 0.80 -9.43 -9.40
CA PRO A 43 0.55 -8.10 -9.92
C PRO A 43 1.62 -7.70 -10.94
N ASN A 44 1.65 -8.32 -12.10
CA ASN A 44 2.56 -7.97 -13.22
C ASN A 44 4.04 -8.37 -13.08
N GLY A 45 4.37 -9.40 -12.30
CA GLY A 45 5.72 -9.96 -12.28
C GLY A 45 6.74 -9.16 -11.47
N GLU A 46 6.31 -8.50 -10.41
CA GLU A 46 7.16 -7.73 -9.51
C GLU A 46 7.76 -8.59 -8.40
N ASP A 47 8.87 -8.15 -7.81
CA ASP A 47 9.67 -9.02 -6.97
C ASP A 47 9.34 -8.93 -5.47
N TRP A 48 9.43 -10.09 -4.82
CA TRP A 48 9.47 -10.23 -3.38
C TRP A 48 10.91 -10.26 -2.88
N TYR A 49 11.10 -9.72 -1.70
CA TYR A 49 12.40 -9.64 -1.03
C TYR A 49 12.29 -10.17 0.40
N GLU A 50 13.30 -10.93 0.81
CA GLU A 50 13.50 -11.32 2.20
C GLU A 50 14.72 -10.57 2.74
N SER A 51 14.61 -9.91 3.91
CA SER A 51 15.77 -9.29 4.56
C SER A 51 16.82 -10.34 4.93
N ASP A 52 18.11 -9.97 4.94
CA ASP A 52 19.21 -10.91 5.22
C ASP A 52 19.13 -11.50 6.62
N ASP A 53 18.48 -10.84 7.57
CA ASP A 53 18.19 -11.38 8.91
C ASP A 53 16.96 -12.32 8.93
N GLY A 54 16.28 -12.48 7.79
CA GLY A 54 15.10 -13.32 7.63
C GLY A 54 13.85 -12.87 8.39
N LYS A 55 13.80 -11.62 8.88
CA LYS A 55 12.72 -11.10 9.71
C LYS A 55 11.69 -10.27 8.96
N THR A 56 12.05 -9.75 7.80
CA THR A 56 11.17 -8.92 6.98
C THR A 56 10.88 -9.61 5.65
N LEU A 57 9.62 -9.61 5.27
CA LEU A 57 9.15 -9.97 3.93
C LEU A 57 8.61 -8.71 3.27
N GLU A 58 9.07 -8.40 2.07
CA GLU A 58 8.69 -7.18 1.36
C GLU A 58 8.32 -7.47 -0.09
N PHE A 59 7.20 -6.88 -0.56
CA PHE A 59 6.83 -6.76 -1.96
C PHE A 59 7.07 -5.33 -2.41
N VAL A 60 7.80 -5.16 -3.53
CA VAL A 60 8.09 -3.83 -4.10
C VAL A 60 7.70 -3.80 -5.57
N TYR A 61 6.69 -2.98 -5.87
CA TYR A 61 6.25 -2.78 -7.25
C TYR A 61 7.26 -1.93 -8.04
N GLY A 62 7.59 -2.37 -9.26
CA GLY A 62 8.48 -1.66 -10.18
C GLY A 62 9.96 -1.78 -9.84
N GLU A 63 10.33 -2.60 -8.88
CA GLU A 63 11.72 -2.88 -8.53
C GLU A 63 12.03 -4.34 -8.80
N SER A 64 13.13 -4.60 -9.54
CA SER A 64 13.63 -5.93 -9.81
C SER A 64 15.16 -5.95 -9.65
N GLY A 65 15.72 -7.10 -9.27
CA GLY A 65 17.16 -7.27 -9.16
C GLY A 65 17.69 -7.29 -7.73
N GLN A 66 18.95 -6.88 -7.54
CA GLN A 66 19.63 -6.94 -6.24
C GLN A 66 19.36 -5.69 -5.40
N ARG A 67 19.13 -5.88 -4.13
CA ARG A 67 18.93 -4.82 -3.14
C ARG A 67 19.80 -5.08 -1.90
N ALA A 68 20.53 -4.07 -1.45
CA ALA A 68 21.40 -4.18 -0.29
C ALA A 68 20.61 -4.57 0.97
N GLY A 69 21.06 -5.58 1.71
CA GLY A 69 20.40 -6.07 2.91
C GLY A 69 19.18 -6.98 2.67
N TYR A 70 18.94 -7.36 1.39
CA TYR A 70 17.82 -8.22 1.00
C TYR A 70 18.20 -9.24 -0.05
N THR A 71 17.61 -10.40 0.06
CA THR A 71 17.63 -11.44 -0.97
C THR A 71 16.39 -11.31 -1.83
N ASN A 72 16.54 -11.13 -3.15
CA ASN A 72 15.44 -11.22 -4.10
C ASN A 72 14.97 -12.67 -4.18
N ILE A 73 13.70 -12.92 -3.86
CA ILE A 73 13.11 -14.27 -3.84
C ILE A 73 12.11 -14.49 -4.99
N GLY A 74 12.08 -13.56 -5.95
CA GLY A 74 11.33 -13.65 -7.20
C GLY A 74 9.92 -13.11 -7.12
N GLN A 75 9.23 -13.21 -8.22
CA GLN A 75 7.90 -12.63 -8.44
C GLN A 75 6.80 -13.28 -7.61
N GLN A 76 7.00 -14.53 -7.19
CA GLN A 76 6.01 -15.27 -6.41
C GLN A 76 6.66 -15.88 -5.17
N LEU A 77 5.92 -15.81 -4.06
CA LEU A 77 6.34 -16.50 -2.84
C LEU A 77 6.31 -18.02 -3.05
N SER A 78 7.49 -18.64 -3.06
CA SER A 78 7.60 -20.10 -3.09
C SER A 78 6.98 -20.72 -1.82
N LEU A 79 6.75 -22.03 -1.85
CA LEU A 79 6.17 -22.76 -0.71
C LEU A 79 6.96 -22.51 0.58
N LYS A 80 8.28 -22.47 0.51
CA LYS A 80 9.19 -22.16 1.64
C LYS A 80 8.83 -20.85 2.32
N TYR A 81 8.72 -19.75 1.57
CA TYR A 81 8.47 -18.41 2.11
C TYR A 81 7.03 -18.26 2.62
N ARG A 82 6.07 -18.89 1.94
CA ARG A 82 4.67 -18.95 2.43
C ARG A 82 4.58 -19.71 3.75
N GLN A 83 5.34 -20.80 3.90
CA GLN A 83 5.36 -21.56 5.14
C GLN A 83 6.01 -20.74 6.26
N LYS A 84 7.13 -20.03 5.99
CA LYS A 84 7.74 -19.10 6.96
C LYS A 84 6.75 -18.04 7.40
N LEU A 85 6.02 -17.40 6.46
CA LEU A 85 5.00 -16.41 6.79
C LEU A 85 3.88 -17.01 7.66
N LYS A 86 3.35 -18.17 7.26
CA LYS A 86 2.31 -18.88 8.03
C LYS A 86 2.79 -19.28 9.42
N ASN A 87 4.05 -19.68 9.54
CA ASN A 87 4.66 -20.02 10.83
C ASN A 87 4.95 -18.80 11.70
N GLY A 88 4.78 -17.56 11.17
CA GLY A 88 5.09 -16.32 11.90
C GLY A 88 6.58 -16.14 12.15
N ASP A 89 7.42 -16.57 11.20
CA ASP A 89 8.88 -16.40 11.27
C ASP A 89 9.29 -14.98 10.92
N TYR A 90 8.41 -14.24 10.20
CA TYR A 90 8.60 -12.83 9.90
C TYR A 90 8.02 -11.93 11.00
N SER A 91 8.75 -10.88 11.35
CA SER A 91 8.29 -9.82 12.25
C SER A 91 7.53 -8.72 11.52
N THR A 92 7.84 -8.52 10.23
CA THR A 92 7.20 -7.50 9.40
C THR A 92 6.89 -7.99 8.00
N LEU A 93 5.79 -7.45 7.45
CA LEU A 93 5.41 -7.60 6.04
C LEU A 93 5.18 -6.21 5.46
N THR A 94 5.88 -5.86 4.39
CA THR A 94 5.74 -4.58 3.70
C THR A 94 5.24 -4.78 2.27
N ILE A 95 4.31 -3.93 1.84
CA ILE A 95 3.82 -3.85 0.47
C ILE A 95 4.02 -2.43 -0.01
N SER A 96 4.78 -2.24 -1.07
CA SER A 96 5.22 -0.92 -1.56
C SER A 96 4.92 -0.72 -3.04
N ALA A 97 4.48 0.50 -3.38
CA ALA A 97 4.44 1.06 -4.72
C ALA A 97 5.05 2.48 -4.65
N ASN A 98 6.34 2.54 -4.35
CA ASN A 98 7.05 3.78 -4.10
C ASN A 98 7.08 4.66 -5.34
N LEU A 99 6.86 5.96 -5.15
CA LEU A 99 6.99 6.96 -6.20
C LEU A 99 8.47 7.35 -6.35
N SER A 100 8.92 7.46 -7.59
CA SER A 100 10.20 8.11 -7.91
C SER A 100 10.08 9.64 -7.78
N GLU A 101 11.20 10.33 -7.74
CA GLU A 101 11.22 11.80 -7.72
C GLU A 101 10.52 12.41 -8.95
N SER A 102 10.62 11.78 -10.12
CA SER A 102 9.95 12.22 -11.36
C SER A 102 8.42 12.02 -11.34
N GLU A 103 7.93 11.13 -10.50
CA GLU A 103 6.49 10.88 -10.31
C GLU A 103 5.88 11.78 -9.25
N PHE A 104 6.70 12.32 -8.35
CA PHE A 104 6.25 13.25 -7.34
C PHE A 104 5.65 14.51 -7.95
N VAL A 105 4.60 15.03 -7.34
CA VAL A 105 3.94 16.28 -7.72
C VAL A 105 3.74 17.15 -6.49
N SER A 106 4.38 18.32 -6.47
CA SER A 106 4.18 19.33 -5.45
C SER A 106 2.95 20.18 -5.75
N GLN A 107 2.25 20.63 -4.71
CA GLN A 107 1.26 21.69 -4.84
C GLN A 107 1.87 23.09 -4.98
N TYR A 108 3.19 23.21 -4.88
CA TYR A 108 3.97 24.44 -4.99
C TYR A 108 4.94 24.40 -6.16
N ASN A 109 5.27 25.56 -6.74
CA ASN A 109 6.39 25.69 -7.68
C ASN A 109 7.74 25.81 -6.91
N SER A 110 8.84 25.93 -7.66
CA SER A 110 10.20 26.09 -7.11
C SER A 110 10.35 27.28 -6.15
N ASP A 111 9.55 28.33 -6.34
CA ASP A 111 9.59 29.54 -5.54
C ASP A 111 8.70 29.46 -4.29
N GLY A 112 8.12 28.29 -4.04
CA GLY A 112 7.22 28.03 -2.90
C GLY A 112 5.82 28.63 -3.07
N LYS A 113 5.46 29.10 -4.27
CA LYS A 113 4.12 29.61 -4.56
C LYS A 113 3.17 28.45 -4.86
N ARG A 114 2.01 28.44 -4.20
CA ARG A 114 0.97 27.44 -4.45
C ARG A 114 0.43 27.56 -5.87
N ILE A 115 0.42 26.45 -6.61
CA ILE A 115 -0.01 26.37 -8.01
C ILE A 115 -1.21 25.44 -8.20
N MET A 116 -1.51 24.56 -7.24
CA MET A 116 -2.67 23.66 -7.27
C MET A 116 -3.11 23.23 -5.86
N GLU A 117 -4.25 22.58 -5.76
CA GLU A 117 -4.72 21.98 -4.52
C GLU A 117 -3.97 20.66 -4.21
N CYS A 118 -3.78 20.36 -2.92
CA CYS A 118 -3.14 19.12 -2.48
C CYS A 118 -3.87 17.86 -3.00
N ALA A 119 -5.21 17.94 -3.09
CA ALA A 119 -6.02 16.86 -3.64
C ALA A 119 -5.74 16.60 -5.12
N ASP A 120 -5.50 17.65 -5.92
CA ASP A 120 -5.21 17.51 -7.34
C ASP A 120 -3.79 16.97 -7.56
N ALA A 121 -2.81 17.46 -6.79
CA ALA A 121 -1.46 16.91 -6.81
C ALA A 121 -1.45 15.41 -6.44
N ALA A 122 -2.19 15.02 -5.40
CA ALA A 122 -2.34 13.61 -4.99
C ALA A 122 -2.98 12.75 -6.09
N LYS A 123 -4.06 13.22 -6.71
CA LYS A 123 -4.70 12.52 -7.85
C LYS A 123 -3.76 12.34 -9.04
N ILE A 124 -2.95 13.37 -9.36
CA ILE A 124 -1.97 13.29 -10.46
C ILE A 124 -0.92 12.22 -10.15
N MET A 125 -0.38 12.18 -8.93
CA MET A 125 0.58 11.16 -8.53
C MET A 125 0.00 9.74 -8.67
N CYS A 126 -1.22 9.51 -8.16
CA CYS A 126 -1.89 8.22 -8.31
C CYS A 126 -2.14 7.87 -9.80
N ALA A 127 -2.52 8.86 -10.61
CA ALA A 127 -2.83 8.65 -12.03
C ALA A 127 -1.59 8.32 -12.88
N LYS A 128 -0.40 8.74 -12.49
CA LYS A 128 0.86 8.33 -13.13
C LYS A 128 1.11 6.82 -13.04
N ARG A 129 0.48 6.16 -12.07
CA ARG A 129 0.55 4.71 -11.82
C ARG A 129 -0.75 3.99 -12.18
N GLY A 130 -1.62 4.57 -13.00
CA GLY A 130 -2.86 3.94 -13.48
C GLY A 130 -4.11 4.23 -12.64
N GLY A 131 -4.03 5.01 -11.59
CA GLY A 131 -5.20 5.48 -10.84
C GLY A 131 -6.09 6.43 -11.66
N LYS A 132 -7.37 6.50 -11.31
CA LYS A 132 -8.33 7.36 -12.01
C LYS A 132 -8.19 8.82 -11.57
N LYS A 133 -8.04 9.75 -12.51
CA LYS A 133 -7.96 11.20 -12.21
C LYS A 133 -9.28 11.79 -11.69
N LYS A 134 -10.42 11.29 -12.18
CA LYS A 134 -11.75 11.81 -11.83
C LYS A 134 -12.42 10.87 -10.83
N THR A 135 -12.37 11.23 -9.56
CA THR A 135 -13.11 10.55 -8.50
C THR A 135 -13.72 11.59 -7.57
N SER A 136 -14.90 11.29 -7.04
CA SER A 136 -15.58 12.13 -6.05
C SER A 136 -15.15 11.74 -4.63
N SER A 137 -15.37 12.64 -3.67
CA SER A 137 -15.21 12.36 -2.24
C SER A 137 -16.15 11.23 -1.73
N ALA A 138 -17.20 10.91 -2.51
CA ALA A 138 -18.07 9.77 -2.23
C ALA A 138 -17.33 8.41 -2.22
N ASN A 139 -16.15 8.34 -2.84
CA ASN A 139 -15.28 7.16 -2.81
C ASN A 139 -14.36 7.10 -1.59
N ASP A 140 -14.40 8.10 -0.72
CA ASP A 140 -13.59 8.10 0.49
C ASP A 140 -14.12 7.10 1.51
N ILE A 141 -13.23 6.24 1.97
CA ILE A 141 -13.49 5.41 3.13
C ILE A 141 -13.06 6.23 4.35
N THR A 142 -14.01 6.82 5.04
CA THR A 142 -13.74 7.57 6.28
C THR A 142 -13.31 6.62 7.37
N VAL A 143 -12.06 6.73 7.81
CA VAL A 143 -11.47 5.83 8.83
C VAL A 143 -11.46 6.40 10.23
N SER A 144 -11.68 7.71 10.39
CA SER A 144 -11.88 8.35 11.68
C SER A 144 -12.96 9.43 11.63
N ASN A 145 -13.66 9.64 12.76
CA ASN A 145 -14.61 10.74 12.92
C ASN A 145 -13.87 12.00 13.37
N HIS A 146 -14.50 13.16 13.11
CA HIS A 146 -14.10 14.45 13.61
C HIS A 146 -15.07 14.93 14.69
N ASN A 147 -14.59 15.75 15.63
CA ASN A 147 -15.46 16.53 16.51
C ASN A 147 -15.82 17.87 15.84
N GLU A 148 -16.62 18.67 16.50
CA GLU A 148 -17.03 20.02 16.05
C GLU A 148 -15.84 20.98 15.84
N LYS A 149 -14.68 20.68 16.43
CA LYS A 149 -13.42 21.42 16.27
C LYS A 149 -12.51 20.84 15.21
N GLY A 150 -12.98 19.88 14.39
CA GLY A 150 -12.21 19.25 13.31
C GLY A 150 -11.15 18.25 13.78
N ARG A 151 -11.10 17.89 15.06
CA ARG A 151 -10.15 16.87 15.56
C ARG A 151 -10.70 15.47 15.39
N ALA A 152 -9.90 14.58 14.84
CA ALA A 152 -10.24 13.16 14.76
C ALA A 152 -10.42 12.57 16.17
N THR A 153 -11.62 12.15 16.50
CA THR A 153 -11.97 11.69 17.83
C THR A 153 -12.04 10.18 17.95
N THR A 154 -12.65 9.51 16.99
CA THR A 154 -12.93 8.08 17.06
C THR A 154 -12.59 7.39 15.76
N ALA A 155 -11.79 6.34 15.85
CA ALA A 155 -11.53 5.45 14.71
C ALA A 155 -12.77 4.61 14.41
N LYS A 156 -13.05 4.42 13.12
CA LYS A 156 -14.06 3.48 12.62
C LYS A 156 -13.36 2.16 12.27
N LYS A 157 -13.27 1.25 13.24
CA LYS A 157 -12.55 -0.02 13.11
C LYS A 157 -12.83 -0.76 11.80
N SER A 158 -14.09 -1.01 11.47
CA SER A 158 -14.47 -1.74 10.24
C SER A 158 -14.03 -1.01 8.97
N ASN A 159 -14.19 0.32 8.94
CA ASN A 159 -13.77 1.13 7.82
C ASN A 159 -12.24 1.18 7.70
N PHE A 160 -11.52 1.26 8.83
CA PHE A 160 -10.06 1.24 8.83
C PHE A 160 -9.54 -0.07 8.22
N ILE A 161 -10.06 -1.22 8.66
CA ILE A 161 -9.69 -2.53 8.13
C ILE A 161 -10.01 -2.61 6.62
N ALA A 162 -11.24 -2.25 6.22
CA ALA A 162 -11.63 -2.28 4.81
C ALA A 162 -10.80 -1.31 3.94
N GLY A 163 -10.46 -0.14 4.45
CA GLY A 163 -9.60 0.84 3.80
C GLY A 163 -8.18 0.32 3.64
N LEU A 164 -7.65 -0.33 4.68
CA LEU A 164 -6.33 -0.93 4.67
C LEU A 164 -6.24 -2.08 3.65
N ASP A 165 -7.23 -2.97 3.62
CA ASP A 165 -7.31 -4.06 2.64
C ASP A 165 -7.33 -3.53 1.20
N LYS A 166 -8.16 -2.53 0.92
CA LYS A 166 -8.19 -1.89 -0.40
C LYS A 166 -6.88 -1.19 -0.74
N THR A 167 -6.21 -0.59 0.25
CA THR A 167 -4.89 0.03 0.07
C THR A 167 -3.87 -1.02 -0.33
N VAL A 168 -3.80 -2.14 0.38
CA VAL A 168 -2.91 -3.26 0.02
C VAL A 168 -3.17 -3.75 -1.40
N GLN A 169 -4.45 -4.00 -1.75
CA GLN A 169 -4.81 -4.45 -3.10
C GLN A 169 -4.42 -3.45 -4.20
N SER A 170 -4.48 -2.15 -3.90
CA SER A 170 -4.06 -1.09 -4.84
C SER A 170 -2.55 -1.05 -5.00
N LEU A 171 -1.81 -1.10 -3.88
CA LEU A 171 -0.34 -1.10 -3.89
C LEU A 171 0.24 -2.34 -4.58
N LEU A 172 -0.37 -3.51 -4.40
CA LEU A 172 -0.01 -4.73 -5.14
C LEU A 172 -0.17 -4.59 -6.65
N LYS A 173 -1.00 -3.67 -7.14
CA LYS A 173 -1.15 -3.30 -8.56
C LYS A 173 -0.26 -2.11 -8.96
N GLY A 174 0.62 -1.65 -8.09
CA GLY A 174 1.47 -0.50 -8.33
C GLY A 174 0.78 0.85 -8.22
N ILE A 175 -0.48 0.91 -7.79
CA ILE A 175 -1.27 2.12 -7.72
C ILE A 175 -1.27 2.66 -6.29
N PRO A 176 -0.59 3.79 -6.02
CA PRO A 176 -0.64 4.46 -4.73
C PRO A 176 -2.05 4.96 -4.38
N VAL A 177 -2.33 5.16 -3.10
CA VAL A 177 -3.66 5.48 -2.60
C VAL A 177 -3.72 6.89 -2.04
N MET A 178 -4.66 7.69 -2.53
CA MET A 178 -4.93 9.02 -1.97
C MET A 178 -5.48 8.89 -0.55
N ALA A 179 -4.99 9.70 0.37
CA ALA A 179 -5.36 9.67 1.78
C ALA A 179 -5.61 11.07 2.33
N GLY A 180 -6.67 11.21 3.10
CA GLY A 180 -6.98 12.41 3.83
C GLY A 180 -6.27 12.47 5.18
N MET A 181 -5.81 13.65 5.55
CA MET A 181 -5.10 13.92 6.79
C MET A 181 -5.68 15.16 7.46
N ASP A 182 -6.01 15.04 8.74
CA ASP A 182 -6.32 16.16 9.63
C ASP A 182 -5.06 16.57 10.39
N TYR A 183 -4.71 17.85 10.36
CA TYR A 183 -3.54 18.41 11.05
C TYR A 183 -3.74 19.79 11.66
N LYS A 184 -4.87 20.44 11.40
CA LYS A 184 -5.18 21.75 11.95
C LYS A 184 -6.14 21.65 13.14
N ASP A 185 -5.82 22.38 14.20
CA ASP A 185 -6.72 22.59 15.30
C ASP A 185 -7.85 23.57 14.88
N GLY A 186 -9.09 23.09 14.90
CA GLY A 186 -10.25 23.95 14.92
C GLY A 186 -10.76 24.52 13.59
N SER A 187 -10.27 24.04 12.45
CA SER A 187 -10.78 24.46 11.16
C SER A 187 -10.81 23.30 10.17
N PRO A 188 -11.88 22.49 10.14
CA PRO A 188 -12.08 21.56 9.04
C PRO A 188 -12.13 22.34 7.73
N ASN A 189 -11.58 21.76 6.64
CA ASN A 189 -11.80 22.32 5.30
C ASN A 189 -13.29 22.17 4.89
N ALA A 190 -13.67 22.65 3.73
CA ALA A 190 -15.07 22.71 3.30
C ALA A 190 -15.80 21.36 3.25
N ASP A 191 -15.10 20.22 3.19
CA ASP A 191 -15.68 18.88 3.26
C ASP A 191 -15.81 18.34 4.70
N GLY A 192 -15.31 19.09 5.69
CA GLY A 192 -15.44 18.79 7.11
C GLY A 192 -14.66 17.57 7.61
N VAL A 193 -13.85 16.94 6.76
CA VAL A 193 -13.23 15.62 7.04
C VAL A 193 -11.73 15.64 6.94
N THR A 194 -11.14 16.53 6.16
CA THR A 194 -9.73 16.47 5.77
C THR A 194 -9.16 17.87 5.53
N ASP A 195 -8.01 18.17 6.14
CA ASP A 195 -7.29 19.43 5.90
C ASP A 195 -6.28 19.33 4.77
N HIS A 196 -5.77 18.13 4.52
CA HIS A 196 -4.72 17.91 3.57
C HIS A 196 -4.81 16.50 2.96
N TYR A 197 -4.45 16.39 1.69
CA TYR A 197 -4.36 15.11 1.01
C TYR A 197 -2.91 14.73 0.75
N VAL A 198 -2.59 13.47 1.02
CA VAL A 198 -1.29 12.82 0.77
C VAL A 198 -1.51 11.54 -0.04
N VAL A 199 -0.42 10.88 -0.42
CA VAL A 199 -0.49 9.65 -1.22
C VAL A 199 0.23 8.53 -0.49
N ILE A 200 -0.50 7.51 -0.04
CA ILE A 200 0.08 6.30 0.56
C ILE A 200 0.81 5.51 -0.52
N THR A 201 2.08 5.24 -0.28
CA THR A 201 2.98 4.52 -1.19
C THR A 201 3.44 3.19 -0.64
N SER A 202 3.30 2.96 0.67
CA SER A 202 3.69 1.70 1.31
C SER A 202 2.85 1.44 2.57
N VAL A 203 2.61 0.17 2.83
CA VAL A 203 2.04 -0.35 4.09
C VAL A 203 3.00 -1.37 4.68
N THR A 204 3.40 -1.18 5.92
CA THR A 204 4.16 -2.15 6.71
C THR A 204 3.29 -2.65 7.85
N PHE A 205 3.19 -3.97 8.00
CA PHE A 205 2.51 -4.65 9.10
C PHE A 205 3.53 -5.19 10.08
N ASN A 206 3.32 -4.95 11.37
CA ASN A 206 4.02 -5.65 12.45
C ASN A 206 3.29 -6.96 12.71
N LEU A 207 3.98 -8.08 12.47
CA LEU A 207 3.42 -9.42 12.57
C LEU A 207 3.66 -10.01 13.96
N SER A 208 2.71 -10.83 14.42
CA SER A 208 2.79 -11.58 15.67
C SER A 208 1.94 -12.86 15.57
N LYS A 209 2.09 -13.73 16.53
CA LYS A 209 1.19 -14.89 16.73
C LYS A 209 0.15 -14.55 17.78
N SER A 210 -1.08 -14.93 17.53
CA SER A 210 -2.13 -14.96 18.55
C SER A 210 -1.91 -16.09 19.55
N GLU A 211 -2.64 -16.10 20.66
CA GLU A 211 -2.64 -17.20 21.62
C GLU A 211 -3.01 -18.55 20.99
N SER A 212 -3.84 -18.53 19.94
CA SER A 212 -4.18 -19.73 19.16
C SER A 212 -3.15 -20.11 18.09
N GLY A 213 -2.01 -19.40 18.02
CA GLY A 213 -0.92 -19.66 17.07
C GLY A 213 -1.16 -19.11 15.66
N ASN A 214 -2.28 -18.41 15.40
CA ASN A 214 -2.56 -17.80 14.10
C ASN A 214 -1.72 -16.54 13.90
N LEU A 215 -1.26 -16.33 12.65
CA LEU A 215 -0.60 -15.09 12.27
C LEU A 215 -1.59 -13.93 12.30
N ILE A 216 -1.22 -12.88 13.05
CA ILE A 216 -1.97 -11.62 13.14
C ILE A 216 -1.03 -10.45 12.96
N TYR A 217 -1.56 -9.29 12.59
CA TYR A 217 -0.82 -8.03 12.72
C TYR A 217 -1.29 -7.24 13.95
N THR A 218 -0.36 -6.58 14.62
CA THR A 218 -0.61 -5.82 15.85
C THR A 218 -0.62 -4.30 15.63
N GLY A 219 -0.20 -3.88 14.44
CA GLY A 219 -0.08 -2.49 14.00
C GLY A 219 0.83 -2.40 12.80
N GLY A 220 1.35 -1.20 12.55
CA GLY A 220 2.26 -0.97 11.43
C GLY A 220 2.40 0.49 11.05
N ASN A 221 2.82 0.72 9.81
CA ASN A 221 3.02 2.04 9.25
C ASN A 221 2.38 2.17 7.87
N LEU A 222 1.93 3.39 7.55
CA LEU A 222 1.49 3.80 6.21
C LEU A 222 2.43 4.93 5.78
N GLN A 223 3.40 4.64 4.91
CA GLN A 223 4.29 5.66 4.36
C GLN A 223 3.55 6.46 3.30
N TYR A 224 3.81 7.77 3.21
CA TYR A 224 3.12 8.63 2.26
C TYR A 224 4.03 9.65 1.59
N ALA A 225 3.71 9.98 0.33
CA ALA A 225 4.22 11.15 -0.36
C ALA A 225 3.36 12.38 -0.02
N ASN A 226 4.02 13.49 0.34
CA ASN A 226 3.38 14.71 0.80
C ASN A 226 3.48 15.83 -0.26
N PRO A 227 2.42 16.13 -1.01
CA PRO A 227 2.42 17.21 -2.01
C PRO A 227 2.60 18.61 -1.41
N GLY A 228 2.46 18.74 -0.09
CA GLY A 228 2.75 19.98 0.66
C GLY A 228 4.24 20.31 0.79
N ARG A 229 5.12 19.55 0.14
CA ARG A 229 6.56 19.83 0.07
C ARG A 229 6.93 20.34 -1.31
N VAL A 230 7.86 21.31 -1.35
CA VAL A 230 8.29 21.94 -2.62
C VAL A 230 9.11 20.96 -3.46
N ILE A 231 10.03 20.23 -2.84
CA ILE A 231 10.94 19.32 -3.53
C ILE A 231 10.57 17.86 -3.30
N ALA A 232 10.81 17.02 -4.30
CA ALA A 232 10.47 15.60 -4.26
C ALA A 232 11.11 14.87 -3.11
N LYS A 233 12.41 15.09 -2.84
CA LYS A 233 13.14 14.44 -1.76
C LYS A 233 12.45 14.58 -0.39
N ASP A 234 11.94 15.77 -0.06
CA ASP A 234 11.21 15.99 1.19
C ASP A 234 9.78 15.46 1.13
N GLY A 235 9.19 15.44 -0.08
CA GLY A 235 7.85 14.94 -0.31
C GLY A 235 7.73 13.43 -0.14
N ILE A 236 8.76 12.69 -0.57
CA ILE A 236 8.82 11.21 -0.49
C ILE A 236 9.72 10.72 0.64
N ASP A 237 10.08 11.56 1.60
CA ASP A 237 10.96 11.22 2.72
C ASP A 237 10.37 10.06 3.54
N PRO A 238 11.18 9.04 3.92
CA PRO A 238 10.74 7.89 4.73
C PRO A 238 10.15 8.25 6.09
N SER A 239 10.42 9.45 6.62
CA SER A 239 9.80 9.94 7.85
C SER A 239 8.34 10.33 7.68
N ASN A 240 7.88 10.54 6.44
CA ASN A 240 6.48 10.79 6.12
C ASN A 240 5.66 9.50 6.26
N LYS A 241 5.28 9.14 7.48
CA LYS A 241 4.51 7.92 7.76
C LYS A 241 3.52 8.12 8.90
N PHE A 242 2.34 7.53 8.76
CA PHE A 242 1.42 7.31 9.87
C PHE A 242 1.79 5.99 10.55
N THR A 243 1.76 5.97 11.88
CA THR A 243 1.85 4.73 12.66
C THR A 243 0.46 4.36 13.16
N PHE A 244 0.08 3.09 13.07
CA PHE A 244 -1.20 2.57 13.54
C PHE A 244 -1.03 1.35 14.45
N SER A 245 -2.04 1.14 15.30
CA SER A 245 -2.14 -0.03 16.19
C SER A 245 -3.52 -0.66 16.05
N THR A 246 -3.59 -1.98 16.22
CA THR A 246 -4.87 -2.69 16.28
C THR A 246 -5.61 -2.52 17.61
N LYS A 247 -5.02 -1.82 18.57
CA LYS A 247 -5.67 -1.48 19.85
C LYS A 247 -6.76 -0.42 19.66
N ASP A 248 -6.46 0.61 18.85
CA ASP A 248 -7.34 1.77 18.65
C ASP A 248 -7.74 1.99 17.19
N TYR A 249 -7.10 1.31 16.23
CA TYR A 249 -7.34 1.44 14.78
C TYR A 249 -7.23 2.88 14.28
N LYS A 250 -6.34 3.65 14.88
CA LYS A 250 -6.07 5.05 14.54
C LYS A 250 -4.67 5.15 13.98
N ALA A 251 -4.51 5.80 12.82
CA ALA A 251 -3.21 6.03 12.21
C ALA A 251 -2.80 7.49 12.39
N THR A 252 -1.63 7.73 12.99
CA THR A 252 -1.17 9.07 13.37
C THR A 252 0.30 9.31 13.00
N ASN A 253 0.63 10.58 12.75
CA ASN A 253 1.99 11.09 12.68
C ASN A 253 2.08 12.34 13.56
N GLY A 254 2.48 12.16 14.81
CA GLY A 254 2.38 13.20 15.82
C GLY A 254 0.92 13.60 16.05
N HIS A 255 0.61 14.90 15.88
CA HIS A 255 -0.76 15.42 15.97
C HIS A 255 -1.62 15.21 14.71
N ARG A 256 -1.00 14.74 13.61
CA ARG A 256 -1.70 14.48 12.35
C ARG A 256 -2.40 13.14 12.40
N VAL A 257 -3.62 13.08 11.90
CA VAL A 257 -4.44 11.86 11.93
C VAL A 257 -4.93 11.53 10.53
N LEU A 258 -4.84 10.27 10.16
CA LEU A 258 -5.45 9.74 8.93
C LEU A 258 -6.97 9.76 9.07
N THR A 259 -7.65 10.41 8.15
CA THR A 259 -9.12 10.61 8.19
C THR A 259 -9.85 9.77 7.15
N SER A 260 -9.26 9.62 5.96
CA SER A 260 -9.87 8.84 4.87
C SER A 260 -8.83 8.17 3.99
N LEU A 261 -9.26 7.12 3.30
CA LEU A 261 -8.51 6.42 2.24
C LEU A 261 -9.37 6.38 0.97
N ARG A 262 -8.79 6.75 -0.17
CA ARG A 262 -9.44 6.76 -1.48
C ARG A 262 -8.59 6.00 -2.48
N VAL A 263 -9.06 4.83 -2.89
CA VAL A 263 -8.47 4.07 -3.99
C VAL A 263 -9.01 4.65 -5.30
N LEU A 264 -8.10 5.08 -6.20
CA LEU A 264 -8.40 5.79 -7.43
C LEU A 264 -8.41 4.87 -8.66
#